data_8423fa15ae4000cd397aa73f7218d17c
#
_entry.id   8423fa15ae4000cd397aa73f7218d17c
#
_cell.length_a   1.000
_cell.length_b   1.000
_cell.length_c   1.000
_cell.angle_alpha   90.00
_cell.angle_beta   90.00
_cell.angle_gamma   90.00
#
_symmetry.space_group_name_H-M   'P 1'
#
loop_
_entity.id
_entity.type
_entity.pdbx_description
1 polymer ?
#
loop_
_entity_poly.entity_id
_entity_poly.type
_entity_poly.pdbx_seq_one_letter_code
_entity_poly.pdbx_strand_id
1 'polypeptide(L)'
;MIGRYERVSAERAYQLGMISQIVDPPERLRDEAQALAETIARNSPAAMRASKRALWGALEMGLTDACKAGAVELVSMWGHPDQEEGPRAFAEKRPPQWQPIGPSGDADT
;
A
#
# COMPACT_ATOMS: atom_id res chain seq x y z
N MET A 1 7.46 -25.38 8.20
CA MET A 1 7.20 -24.65 9.47
C MET A 1 6.10 -25.28 10.29
N ILE A 2 5.03 -25.77 9.71
CA ILE A 2 3.96 -26.46 10.47
C ILE A 2 4.51 -27.81 10.99
N GLY A 3 4.51 -27.99 12.30
CA GLY A 3 4.97 -29.23 12.94
C GLY A 3 6.44 -29.28 13.41
N ARG A 4 7.23 -28.23 13.14
CA ARG A 4 8.57 -28.06 13.70
C ARG A 4 8.65 -26.75 14.47
N TYR A 5 9.01 -26.82 15.75
CA TYR A 5 9.22 -25.64 16.61
C TYR A 5 10.59 -24.99 16.35
N GLU A 6 10.93 -24.79 15.08
CA GLU A 6 12.19 -24.14 14.70
C GLU A 6 11.98 -22.61 14.66
N ARG A 7 12.87 -21.90 15.31
CA ARG A 7 12.94 -20.43 15.14
C ARG A 7 13.48 -20.13 13.75
N VAL A 8 12.78 -19.28 13.00
CA VAL A 8 13.24 -18.81 11.70
C VAL A 8 14.05 -17.53 11.93
N SER A 9 15.30 -17.50 11.48
CA SER A 9 16.13 -16.28 11.55
C SER A 9 15.63 -15.22 10.55
N ALA A 10 16.03 -13.96 10.75
CA ALA A 10 15.70 -12.86 9.83
C ALA A 10 16.23 -13.15 8.42
N GLU A 11 17.45 -13.68 8.30
CA GLU A 11 18.04 -14.04 7.02
C GLU A 11 17.25 -15.14 6.32
N ARG A 12 16.80 -16.14 7.08
CA ARG A 12 15.97 -17.21 6.51
C ARG A 12 14.60 -16.70 6.09
N ALA A 13 13.99 -15.84 6.88
CA ALA A 13 12.72 -15.19 6.54
C ALA A 13 12.84 -14.33 5.26
N TYR A 14 13.94 -13.60 5.12
CA TYR A 14 14.24 -12.83 3.92
C TYR A 14 14.43 -13.73 2.69
N GLN A 15 15.22 -14.81 2.80
CA GLN A 15 15.41 -15.78 1.71
C GLN A 15 14.09 -16.44 1.26
N LEU A 16 13.17 -16.65 2.19
CA LEU A 16 11.84 -17.22 1.91
C LEU A 16 10.82 -16.18 1.39
N GLY A 17 11.20 -14.92 1.28
CA GLY A 17 10.29 -13.85 0.86
C GLY A 17 9.21 -13.50 1.89
N MET A 18 9.39 -13.90 3.16
CA MET A 18 8.47 -13.56 4.25
C MET A 18 8.59 -12.11 4.71
N ILE A 19 9.79 -11.54 4.56
CA ILE A 19 10.11 -10.13 4.83
C ILE A 19 10.87 -9.56 3.64
N SER A 20 10.77 -8.27 3.43
CA SER A 20 11.36 -7.56 2.28
C SER A 20 12.71 -6.93 2.59
N GLN A 21 13.07 -6.77 3.86
CA GLN A 21 14.28 -6.08 4.29
C GLN A 21 14.79 -6.63 5.62
N ILE A 22 16.10 -6.64 5.79
CA ILE A 22 16.78 -6.86 7.06
C ILE A 22 17.44 -5.54 7.46
N VAL A 23 17.34 -5.19 8.71
CA VAL A 23 17.97 -3.98 9.27
C VAL A 23 19.05 -4.38 10.25
N ASP A 24 20.24 -3.83 10.04
CA ASP A 24 21.40 -4.01 10.91
C ASP A 24 22.03 -2.64 11.24
N PRO A 25 22.29 -2.32 12.50
CA PRO A 25 21.99 -3.10 13.71
C PRO A 25 20.46 -3.06 14.06
N PRO A 26 19.97 -4.02 14.87
CA PRO A 26 18.53 -4.14 15.19
C PRO A 26 17.89 -2.91 15.83
N GLU A 27 18.67 -2.09 16.52
CA GLU A 27 18.22 -0.85 17.16
C GLU A 27 17.64 0.14 16.15
N ARG A 28 18.09 0.10 14.89
CA ARG A 28 17.60 0.94 13.80
C ARG A 28 16.26 0.50 13.21
N LEU A 29 15.76 -0.68 13.60
CA LEU A 29 14.56 -1.26 13.01
C LEU A 29 13.36 -0.32 13.06
N ARG A 30 13.16 0.36 14.19
CA ARG A 30 12.05 1.30 14.36
C ARG A 30 12.15 2.49 13.42
N ASP A 31 13.35 3.06 13.30
CA ASP A 31 13.59 4.25 12.46
C ASP A 31 13.43 3.92 10.98
N GLU A 32 13.95 2.77 10.55
CA GLU A 32 13.80 2.29 9.17
C GLU A 32 12.33 1.97 8.82
N ALA A 33 11.61 1.35 9.76
CA ALA A 33 10.18 1.10 9.58
C ALA A 33 9.37 2.40 9.51
N GLN A 34 9.71 3.39 10.34
CA GLN A 34 9.10 4.71 10.31
C GLN A 34 9.38 5.43 8.97
N ALA A 35 10.61 5.41 8.49
CA ALA A 35 10.99 6.00 7.21
C ALA A 35 10.23 5.35 6.03
N LEU A 36 10.04 4.04 6.07
CA LEU A 36 9.23 3.33 5.08
C LEU A 36 7.76 3.76 5.15
N ALA A 37 7.20 3.84 6.35
CA ALA A 37 5.82 4.29 6.55
C ALA A 37 5.61 5.73 6.06
N GLU A 38 6.54 6.63 6.31
CA GLU A 38 6.51 8.01 5.81
C GLU A 38 6.60 8.07 4.28
N THR A 39 7.38 7.18 3.67
CA THR A 39 7.44 7.06 2.21
C THR A 39 6.10 6.63 1.63
N ILE A 40 5.43 5.67 2.26
CA ILE A 40 4.08 5.23 1.87
C ILE A 40 3.07 6.35 2.07
N ALA A 41 3.15 7.08 3.17
CA ALA A 41 2.25 8.18 3.51
C ALA A 41 2.34 9.40 2.56
N ARG A 42 3.36 9.48 1.72
CA ARG A 42 3.46 10.51 0.66
C ARG A 42 2.53 10.28 -0.52
N ASN A 43 1.89 9.12 -0.61
CA ASN A 43 0.94 8.80 -1.68
C ASN A 43 -0.48 9.24 -1.29
N SER A 44 -1.34 9.42 -2.31
CA SER A 44 -2.76 9.69 -2.08
C SER A 44 -3.38 8.59 -1.20
N PRO A 45 -3.96 8.95 -0.06
CA PRO A 45 -4.61 7.97 0.82
C PRO A 45 -5.78 7.26 0.13
N ALA A 46 -6.55 7.97 -0.70
CA ALA A 46 -7.66 7.40 -1.45
C ALA A 46 -7.17 6.39 -2.49
N ALA A 47 -6.13 6.73 -3.27
CA ALA A 47 -5.54 5.83 -4.26
C ALA A 47 -4.91 4.60 -3.59
N MET A 48 -4.23 4.75 -2.45
CA MET A 48 -3.66 3.63 -1.70
C MET A 48 -4.75 2.67 -1.19
N ARG A 49 -5.89 3.20 -0.74
CA ARG A 49 -7.04 2.40 -0.31
C ARG A 49 -7.64 1.61 -1.48
N ALA A 50 -7.88 2.26 -2.62
CA ALA A 50 -8.41 1.61 -3.83
C ALA A 50 -7.45 0.52 -4.34
N SER A 51 -6.16 0.82 -4.41
CA SER A 51 -5.14 -0.16 -4.81
C SER A 51 -5.10 -1.37 -3.88
N LYS A 52 -5.21 -1.15 -2.57
CA LYS A 52 -5.22 -2.24 -1.60
C LYS A 52 -6.46 -3.13 -1.78
N ARG A 53 -7.66 -2.56 -1.98
CA ARG A 53 -8.87 -3.35 -2.27
C ARG A 53 -8.71 -4.17 -3.54
N ALA A 54 -8.21 -3.57 -4.62
CA ALA A 54 -7.99 -4.26 -5.89
C ALA A 54 -7.01 -5.43 -5.73
N LEU A 55 -5.87 -5.21 -5.06
CA LEU A 55 -4.85 -6.24 -4.85
C LEU A 55 -5.35 -7.40 -3.97
N TRP A 56 -6.00 -7.10 -2.84
CA TRP A 56 -6.52 -8.16 -1.96
C TRP A 56 -7.67 -8.92 -2.63
N GLY A 57 -8.58 -8.23 -3.32
CA GLY A 57 -9.66 -8.87 -4.05
C GLY A 57 -9.15 -9.79 -5.15
N ALA A 58 -8.07 -9.43 -5.83
CA ALA A 58 -7.48 -10.23 -6.89
C ALA A 58 -6.97 -11.60 -6.43
N LEU A 59 -6.64 -11.77 -5.15
CA LEU A 59 -6.20 -13.05 -4.60
C LEU A 59 -7.30 -14.12 -4.56
N GLU A 60 -8.56 -13.69 -4.60
CA GLU A 60 -9.74 -14.57 -4.53
C GLU A 60 -10.42 -14.76 -5.91
N MET A 61 -9.83 -14.24 -6.99
CA MET A 61 -10.47 -14.20 -8.32
C MET A 61 -9.55 -14.76 -9.41
N GLY A 62 -10.15 -15.21 -10.51
CA GLY A 62 -9.43 -15.46 -11.74
C GLY A 62 -8.98 -14.14 -12.40
N LEU A 63 -7.96 -14.19 -13.27
CA LEU A 63 -7.34 -13.00 -13.87
C LEU A 63 -8.36 -12.04 -14.50
N THR A 64 -9.31 -12.57 -15.29
CA THR A 64 -10.30 -11.74 -15.98
C THR A 64 -11.20 -10.97 -15.01
N ASP A 65 -11.64 -11.61 -13.93
CA ASP A 65 -12.53 -10.98 -12.96
C ASP A 65 -11.74 -10.03 -12.04
N ALA A 66 -10.49 -10.36 -11.72
CA ALA A 66 -9.58 -9.46 -11.03
C ALA A 66 -9.33 -8.17 -11.84
N CYS A 67 -9.14 -8.27 -13.14
CA CYS A 67 -9.00 -7.10 -14.02
C CYS A 67 -10.28 -6.24 -14.06
N LYS A 68 -11.45 -6.86 -14.13
CA LYS A 68 -12.73 -6.14 -14.07
C LYS A 68 -12.90 -5.43 -12.73
N ALA A 69 -12.65 -6.13 -11.62
CA ALA A 69 -12.74 -5.54 -10.29
C ALA A 69 -11.74 -4.39 -10.10
N GLY A 70 -10.50 -4.53 -10.59
CA GLY A 70 -9.51 -3.46 -10.59
C GLY A 70 -9.94 -2.24 -11.41
N ALA A 71 -10.60 -2.45 -12.55
CA ALA A 71 -11.18 -1.36 -13.35
C ALA A 71 -12.29 -0.62 -12.59
N VAL A 72 -13.12 -1.32 -11.83
CA VAL A 72 -14.14 -0.69 -10.96
C VAL A 72 -13.49 0.21 -9.91
N GLU A 73 -12.43 -0.26 -9.25
CA GLU A 73 -11.68 0.55 -8.29
C GLU A 73 -11.07 1.80 -8.94
N LEU A 74 -10.54 1.67 -10.15
CA LEU A 74 -10.00 2.81 -10.90
C LEU A 74 -11.11 3.83 -11.22
N VAL A 75 -12.27 3.35 -11.70
CA VAL A 75 -13.42 4.21 -12.05
C VAL A 75 -14.01 4.86 -10.79
N SER A 76 -14.02 4.18 -9.64
CA SER A 76 -14.49 4.74 -8.38
C SER A 76 -13.70 5.97 -7.91
N MET A 77 -12.46 6.08 -8.38
CA MET A 77 -11.60 7.26 -8.12
C MET A 77 -11.89 8.42 -9.07
N TRP A 78 -12.74 8.23 -10.08
CA TRP A 78 -13.02 9.26 -11.09
C TRP A 78 -13.70 10.47 -10.47
N GLY A 79 -13.10 11.64 -10.66
CA GLY A 79 -13.57 12.89 -10.05
C GLY A 79 -13.09 13.13 -8.61
N HIS A 80 -12.30 12.22 -8.04
CA HIS A 80 -11.66 12.49 -6.76
C HIS A 80 -10.61 13.61 -6.92
N PRO A 81 -10.54 14.59 -5.99
CA PRO A 81 -9.60 15.72 -6.10
C PRO A 81 -8.14 15.31 -6.29
N ASP A 82 -7.72 14.19 -5.70
CA ASP A 82 -6.36 13.68 -5.83
C ASP A 82 -5.99 13.25 -7.26
N GLN A 83 -6.98 12.97 -8.13
CA GLN A 83 -6.72 12.68 -9.54
C GLN A 83 -6.21 13.90 -10.31
N GLU A 84 -6.62 15.10 -9.91
CA GLU A 84 -6.14 16.35 -10.50
C GLU A 84 -4.88 16.82 -9.81
N GLU A 85 -4.81 16.67 -8.48
CA GLU A 85 -3.67 17.12 -7.69
C GLU A 85 -2.39 16.38 -8.07
N GLY A 86 -2.44 15.08 -8.26
CA GLY A 86 -1.25 14.29 -8.60
C GLY A 86 -0.52 14.79 -9.85
N PRO A 87 -1.18 14.82 -11.02
CA PRO A 87 -0.59 15.33 -12.26
C PRO A 87 -0.18 16.82 -12.16
N ARG A 88 -0.97 17.63 -11.46
CA ARG A 88 -0.65 19.05 -11.25
C ARG A 88 0.62 19.24 -10.44
N ALA A 89 0.73 18.57 -9.29
CA ALA A 89 1.91 18.63 -8.43
C ALA A 89 3.17 18.13 -9.18
N PHE A 90 3.02 17.08 -9.98
CA PHE A 90 4.12 16.57 -10.80
C PHE A 90 4.57 17.59 -11.86
N ALA A 91 3.63 18.22 -12.58
CA ALA A 91 3.94 19.25 -13.59
C ALA A 91 4.61 20.49 -12.96
N GLU A 92 4.14 20.90 -11.78
CA GLU A 92 4.65 22.04 -11.02
C GLU A 92 5.92 21.71 -10.21
N LYS A 93 6.37 20.46 -10.21
CA LYS A 93 7.55 19.97 -9.46
C LYS A 93 7.48 20.28 -7.96
N ARG A 94 6.32 20.15 -7.36
CA ARG A 94 6.08 20.36 -5.93
C ARG A 94 5.52 19.10 -5.27
N PRO A 95 5.61 18.98 -3.95
CA PRO A 95 4.90 17.95 -3.22
C PRO A 95 3.39 18.06 -3.43
N PRO A 96 2.68 16.92 -3.60
CA PRO A 96 1.23 16.93 -3.70
C PRO A 96 0.55 17.22 -2.35
N GLN A 97 -0.64 17.80 -2.41
CA GLN A 97 -1.49 18.08 -1.25
C GLN A 97 -2.73 17.18 -1.33
N TRP A 98 -2.59 15.97 -0.83
CA TRP A 98 -3.66 14.98 -0.88
C TRP A 98 -4.81 15.33 0.06
N GLN A 99 -6.02 14.94 -0.32
CA GLN A 99 -7.18 15.05 0.56
C GLN A 99 -7.04 14.09 1.75
N PRO A 100 -7.19 14.57 2.98
CA PRO A 100 -7.17 13.69 4.14
C PRO A 100 -8.36 12.73 4.09
N ILE A 101 -8.13 11.48 4.47
CA ILE A 101 -9.23 10.56 4.72
C ILE A 101 -9.91 11.02 6.02
N GLY A 102 -11.21 11.32 5.96
CA GLY A 102 -11.99 11.56 7.16
C GLY A 102 -11.89 10.39 8.15
N PRO A 103 -12.08 10.63 9.45
CA PRO A 103 -12.16 9.56 10.42
C PRO A 103 -13.19 8.55 9.92
N SER A 104 -12.78 7.31 9.79
CA SER A 104 -13.50 6.17 9.20
C SER A 104 -14.99 6.13 9.60
N GLY A 105 -15.82 6.79 8.84
CA GLY A 105 -17.26 6.84 8.98
C GLY A 105 -18.00 6.60 7.68
N ASP A 106 -17.31 6.76 6.56
CA ASP A 106 -17.87 6.44 5.24
C ASP A 106 -17.45 5.03 4.83
N ALA A 107 -17.81 4.08 5.69
CA ALA A 107 -17.96 2.71 5.25
C ALA A 107 -19.20 2.68 4.36
N ASP A 108 -18.97 2.41 3.11
CA ASP A 108 -19.90 2.13 2.04
C ASP A 108 -21.31 1.70 2.52
N THR A 109 -22.28 2.53 2.22
CA THR A 109 -23.64 2.05 1.92
C THR A 109 -23.70 1.69 0.45
#